data_e01d359780a95d6b57b8432ba518efb6
#
_entry.id   e01d359780a95d6b57b8432ba518efb6
#
_cell.length_a   1.000
_cell.length_b   1.000
_cell.length_c   1.000
_cell.angle_alpha   90.00
_cell.angle_beta   90.00
_cell.angle_gamma   90.00
#
_symmetry.space_group_name_H-M   'P 1'
#
loop_
_entity.id
_entity.type
_entity.pdbx_description
1 polymer ?
#
loop_
_entity_poly.entity_id
_entity_poly.type
_entity_poly.pdbx_seq_one_letter_code
_entity_poly.pdbx_strand_id
1 'polypeptide(L)'
;MSDKIWSDDAWNDYLYWQTQDKKTLKRINQLIKDIERNGVLTGIGEPEALKGNLHGEYSRRINEKDRLVYHTEDKRLYIVSCNVKM
;
A
#
# COMPACT_ATOMS: atom_id res chain seq x y z
N MET A 1 -4.55 0.01 -14.30
CA MET A 1 -3.22 -0.50 -13.94
C MET A 1 -3.28 -2.00 -13.86
N SER A 2 -2.42 -2.69 -14.59
CA SER A 2 -2.56 -4.14 -14.76
C SER A 2 -1.58 -4.97 -13.92
N ASP A 3 -0.40 -4.43 -13.63
CA ASP A 3 0.64 -5.18 -12.93
C ASP A 3 0.94 -4.61 -11.56
N LYS A 4 1.21 -5.53 -10.62
CA LYS A 4 1.65 -5.19 -9.27
C LYS A 4 3.04 -5.76 -9.05
N ILE A 5 3.91 -4.94 -8.48
CA ILE A 5 5.28 -5.35 -8.16
C ILE A 5 5.47 -5.16 -6.66
N TRP A 6 5.85 -6.24 -5.98
CA TRP A 6 6.04 -6.25 -4.54
C TRP A 6 7.53 -6.21 -4.23
N SER A 7 7.93 -5.29 -3.35
CA SER A 7 9.28 -5.38 -2.78
C SER A 7 9.34 -6.62 -1.89
N ASP A 8 10.55 -7.07 -1.57
CA ASP A 8 10.70 -8.20 -0.65
C ASP A 8 10.06 -7.90 0.70
N ASP A 9 10.24 -6.67 1.20
CA ASP A 9 9.64 -6.25 2.47
C ASP A 9 8.12 -6.28 2.41
N ALA A 10 7.55 -5.75 1.33
CA ALA A 10 6.10 -5.73 1.16
C ALA A 10 5.54 -7.15 1.06
N TRP A 11 6.22 -8.02 0.33
CA TRP A 11 5.79 -9.40 0.20
C TRP A 11 5.83 -10.13 1.54
N ASN A 12 6.90 -9.94 2.31
CA ASN A 12 7.01 -10.51 3.65
C ASN A 12 5.92 -9.97 4.59
N ASP A 13 5.62 -8.67 4.51
CA ASP A 13 4.54 -8.07 5.29
C ASP A 13 3.20 -8.70 4.92
N TYR A 14 2.95 -8.89 3.64
CA TYR A 14 1.71 -9.47 3.16
C TYR A 14 1.53 -10.90 3.67
N LEU A 15 2.59 -11.70 3.60
CA LEU A 15 2.57 -13.07 4.13
C LEU A 15 2.33 -13.07 5.65
N TYR A 16 2.94 -12.12 6.36
CA TYR A 16 2.72 -11.96 7.80
C TYR A 16 1.24 -11.74 8.11
N TRP A 17 0.58 -10.81 7.39
CA TRP A 17 -0.83 -10.52 7.63
C TRP A 17 -1.74 -11.71 7.31
N GLN A 18 -1.37 -12.55 6.37
CA GLN A 18 -2.15 -13.75 6.04
C GLN A 18 -2.31 -14.68 7.23
N THR A 19 -1.32 -14.74 8.10
CA THR A 19 -1.33 -15.64 9.26
C THR A 19 -1.75 -14.95 10.54
N GLN A 20 -1.62 -13.63 10.61
CA GLN A 20 -1.82 -12.89 11.86
C GLN A 20 -3.18 -12.21 11.96
N ASP A 21 -3.67 -11.66 10.85
CA ASP A 21 -4.89 -10.86 10.90
C ASP A 21 -5.55 -10.78 9.54
N LYS A 22 -6.56 -11.60 9.34
CA LYS A 22 -7.30 -11.66 8.08
C LYS A 22 -8.07 -10.38 7.77
N LYS A 23 -8.49 -9.64 8.78
CA LYS A 23 -9.15 -8.34 8.57
C LYS A 23 -8.19 -7.34 7.95
N THR A 24 -6.97 -7.30 8.47
CA THR A 24 -5.93 -6.42 7.95
C THR A 24 -5.58 -6.80 6.52
N LEU A 25 -5.45 -8.08 6.25
CA LEU A 25 -5.18 -8.56 4.90
C LEU A 25 -6.28 -8.12 3.93
N LYS A 26 -7.52 -8.28 4.33
CA LYS A 26 -8.67 -7.88 3.51
C LYS A 26 -8.65 -6.38 3.22
N ARG A 27 -8.30 -5.59 4.24
CA ARG A 27 -8.19 -4.13 4.09
C ARG A 27 -7.09 -3.76 3.09
N ILE A 28 -5.93 -4.42 3.18
CA ILE A 28 -4.83 -4.19 2.25
C ILE A 28 -5.28 -4.50 0.82
N ASN A 29 -5.98 -5.60 0.63
CA ASN A 29 -6.50 -5.97 -0.68
C ASN A 29 -7.48 -4.92 -1.22
N GLN A 30 -8.34 -4.38 -0.38
CA GLN A 30 -9.27 -3.31 -0.76
C GLN A 30 -8.53 -2.04 -1.16
N LEU A 31 -7.49 -1.69 -0.41
CA LEU A 31 -6.68 -0.50 -0.72
C LEU A 31 -6.00 -0.63 -2.06
N ILE A 32 -5.41 -1.79 -2.34
CA ILE A 32 -4.74 -2.04 -3.61
C ILE A 32 -5.72 -1.92 -4.78
N LYS A 33 -6.89 -2.50 -4.66
CA LYS A 33 -7.92 -2.39 -5.69
C LYS A 33 -8.37 -0.95 -5.87
N ASP A 34 -8.49 -0.20 -4.78
CA ASP A 34 -8.90 1.19 -4.86
C ASP A 34 -7.86 2.06 -5.54
N ILE A 35 -6.57 1.82 -5.27
CA ILE A 35 -5.49 2.52 -5.95
C ILE A 35 -5.57 2.27 -7.46
N GLU A 36 -5.77 1.02 -7.85
CA GLU A 36 -5.87 0.66 -9.27
C GLU A 36 -7.05 1.32 -9.95
N ARG A 37 -8.15 1.50 -9.22
CA ARG A 37 -9.37 2.12 -9.75
C ARG A 37 -9.32 3.63 -9.78
N ASN A 38 -8.83 4.24 -8.72
CA ASN A 38 -8.97 5.68 -8.48
C ASN A 38 -7.66 6.47 -8.55
N GLY A 39 -6.52 5.82 -8.64
CA GLY A 39 -5.23 6.48 -8.72
C GLY A 39 -4.55 6.63 -7.37
N VAL A 40 -3.37 7.27 -7.37
CA VAL A 40 -2.49 7.30 -6.20
C VAL A 40 -2.97 8.18 -5.05
N LEU A 41 -3.72 9.24 -5.35
CA LEU A 41 -4.13 10.24 -4.33
C LEU A 41 -5.63 10.34 -4.14
N THR A 42 -6.42 9.47 -4.72
CA THR A 42 -7.87 9.54 -4.66
C THR A 42 -8.44 8.22 -4.18
N GLY A 43 -9.33 8.26 -3.19
CA GLY A 43 -10.03 7.08 -2.73
C GLY A 43 -9.93 6.86 -1.24
N ILE A 44 -10.11 5.61 -0.83
CA ILE A 44 -10.18 5.24 0.58
C ILE A 44 -8.81 5.20 1.25
N GLY A 45 -8.78 5.28 2.58
CA GLY A 45 -7.56 5.14 3.35
C GLY A 45 -6.73 6.40 3.48
N GLU A 46 -7.33 7.56 3.23
CA GLU A 46 -6.66 8.87 3.37
C GLU A 46 -5.33 8.91 2.63
N PRO A 47 -5.35 8.74 1.29
CA PRO A 47 -4.09 8.74 0.54
C PRO A 47 -3.35 10.06 0.66
N GLU A 48 -2.03 9.98 0.82
CA GLU A 48 -1.20 11.17 0.88
C GLU A 48 0.16 10.93 0.22
N ALA A 49 0.74 12.01 -0.31
CA ALA A 49 2.09 12.00 -0.86
C ALA A 49 3.09 12.17 0.28
N LEU A 50 4.10 11.32 0.32
CA LEU A 50 5.12 11.37 1.35
C LEU A 50 6.22 12.36 0.97
N LYS A 51 6.97 12.83 1.97
CA LYS A 51 8.00 13.85 1.80
C LYS A 51 9.34 13.34 2.32
N GLY A 52 10.39 14.14 2.10
CA GLY A 52 11.72 13.81 2.60
C GLY A 52 12.30 12.60 1.89
N ASN A 53 12.81 11.65 2.67
CA ASN A 53 13.41 10.43 2.14
C ASN A 53 12.46 9.60 1.33
N LEU A 54 11.16 9.77 1.55
CA LEU A 54 10.11 9.00 0.87
C LEU A 54 9.42 9.81 -0.23
N HIS A 55 10.03 10.90 -0.67
CA HIS A 55 9.50 11.69 -1.76
C HIS A 55 9.30 10.83 -3.01
N GLY A 56 8.12 10.91 -3.61
CA GLY A 56 7.76 10.05 -4.75
C GLY A 56 6.94 8.83 -4.35
N GLU A 57 6.87 8.55 -3.05
CA GLU A 57 6.03 7.49 -2.52
C GLU A 57 4.72 8.06 -1.99
N TYR A 58 3.72 7.19 -1.88
CA TYR A 58 2.41 7.54 -1.35
C TYR A 58 2.04 6.57 -0.25
N SER A 59 1.12 6.96 0.63
CA SER A 59 0.64 6.04 1.66
C SER A 59 -0.87 6.09 1.80
N ARG A 60 -1.44 4.99 2.27
CA ARG A 60 -2.83 4.89 2.68
C ARG A 60 -2.91 4.17 4.01
N ARG A 61 -3.88 4.56 4.84
CA ARG A 61 -4.09 3.92 6.13
C ARG A 61 -4.66 2.53 5.96
N ILE A 62 -3.99 1.56 6.56
CA ILE A 62 -4.51 0.21 6.71
C ILE A 62 -5.40 0.19 7.96
N ASN A 63 -4.85 0.69 9.07
CA ASN A 63 -5.53 0.85 10.36
C ASN A 63 -4.91 2.05 11.08
N GLU A 64 -5.16 2.21 12.37
CA GLU A 64 -4.64 3.36 13.12
C GLU A 64 -3.11 3.39 13.22
N LYS A 65 -2.45 2.25 13.10
CA LYS A 65 -1.00 2.12 13.31
C LYS A 65 -0.22 1.88 12.04
N ASP A 66 -0.81 1.21 11.08
CA ASP A 66 -0.08 0.70 9.92
C ASP A 66 -0.50 1.39 8.64
N ARG A 67 0.47 1.59 7.76
CA ARG A 67 0.25 2.20 6.46
C ARG A 67 0.76 1.32 5.33
N LEU A 68 0.06 1.40 4.21
CA LEU A 68 0.49 0.83 2.95
C LEU A 68 1.27 1.92 2.21
N VAL A 69 2.52 1.63 1.85
CA VAL A 69 3.36 2.56 1.10
C VAL A 69 3.54 2.02 -0.31
N TYR A 70 3.33 2.88 -1.30
CA TYR A 70 3.30 2.47 -2.69
C TYR A 70 3.67 3.62 -3.61
N HIS A 71 3.98 3.30 -4.86
CA HIS A 71 4.08 4.29 -5.93
C HIS A 71 3.71 3.64 -7.27
N THR A 72 3.61 4.45 -8.31
CA THR A 72 3.36 3.95 -9.65
C THR A 72 4.50 4.37 -10.56
N GLU A 73 4.84 3.49 -11.51
CA GLU A 73 5.88 3.73 -12.48
C GLU A 73 5.56 2.89 -13.71
N ASP A 74 5.57 3.49 -14.90
CA ASP A 74 5.28 2.81 -16.16
C ASP A 74 3.95 2.05 -16.12
N LYS A 75 2.92 2.65 -15.51
CA LYS A 75 1.59 2.07 -15.38
C LYS A 75 1.56 0.79 -14.55
N ARG A 76 2.56 0.59 -13.69
CA ARG A 76 2.62 -0.51 -12.74
C ARG A 76 2.51 0.04 -11.33
N LEU A 77 1.89 -0.75 -10.46
CA LEU A 77 1.77 -0.40 -9.06
C LEU A 77 2.86 -1.13 -8.27
N TYR A 78 3.73 -0.35 -7.62
CA TYR A 78 4.79 -0.88 -6.77
C TYR A 78 4.34 -0.80 -5.33
N ILE A 79 4.30 -1.95 -4.65
CA ILE A 79 3.99 -2.03 -3.22
C ILE A 79 5.32 -2.09 -2.48
N VAL A 80 5.60 -1.02 -1.74
CA VAL A 80 6.89 -0.85 -1.06
C VAL A 80 6.88 -1.47 0.33
N SER A 81 5.78 -1.29 1.05
CA SER A 81 5.61 -1.86 2.38
C SER A 81 4.13 -1.84 2.76
N CYS A 82 3.69 -2.81 3.52
CA CYS A 82 2.33 -2.80 4.07
C CYS A 82 2.34 -3.04 5.59
N ASN A 83 3.39 -2.55 6.24
CA ASN A 83 3.54 -2.63 7.69
C ASN A 83 4.36 -1.46 8.21
N VAL A 84 4.18 -0.27 7.62
CA VAL A 84 4.88 0.93 8.07
C VAL A 84 4.10 1.55 9.23
N LYS A 85 4.79 1.76 10.35
CA LYS A 85 4.22 2.45 11.51
C LYS A 85 4.36 3.96 11.35
N MET A 86 3.26 4.63 11.51
CA MET A 86 3.26 6.10 11.36
C MET A 86 2.67 6.76 12.59
#